data_be725cd46e1a941a2edbdcceda89125d
#
_entry.id   be725cd46e1a941a2edbdcceda89125d
#
_cell.length_a   1.000
_cell.length_b   1.000
_cell.length_c   1.000
_cell.angle_alpha   90.00
_cell.angle_beta   90.00
_cell.angle_gamma   90.00
#
_symmetry.space_group_name_H-M   'P 1'
#
loop_
_entity.id
_entity.type
_entity.pdbx_description
1 polymer ?
#
loop_
_entity_poly.entity_id
_entity_poly.type
_entity_poly.pdbx_seq_one_letter_code
_entity_poly.pdbx_strand_id
1 'polypeptide(L)'
;MKKILITGANSYIGTSFETYMKQWSDKYQVDTLDMIGDAWEKYDFSGYDTVYHVAGIAHSDNGKISREKAKLYYEVNTKLTIRTAMKAKKAGVKQFIFMSSAIVYGDSAPIGKMKMITRDTPVSPANCYGDSKVKAEKGLHKLEDSSFKVVILRPPMIYGKGSKGNYPLMSKLAQKMPVFPYVKNCRSMLYIENLMEFVRLMIENEESGTFWPQNKEYSNTSELVKMIGEAHGKNILLLRGCALPLKIVRIGTGLVDKAFGNLAYEQKMSKYFEDYRKYSLRESIKRTEL
;
A
#
# COMPACT_ATOMS: atom_id res chain seq x y z
N MET A 1 -1.39 -20.60 19.64
CA MET A 1 -1.22 -20.33 18.20
C MET A 1 -2.29 -19.33 17.80
N LYS A 2 -1.90 -18.15 17.29
CA LYS A 2 -2.86 -17.14 16.80
C LYS A 2 -3.42 -17.55 15.44
N LYS A 3 -4.73 -17.42 15.26
CA LYS A 3 -5.42 -17.75 14.00
C LYS A 3 -5.77 -16.48 13.23
N ILE A 4 -5.34 -16.40 11.99
CA ILE A 4 -5.46 -15.22 11.13
C ILE A 4 -6.26 -15.60 9.88
N LEU A 5 -7.32 -14.85 9.59
CA LEU A 5 -8.08 -14.98 8.36
C LEU A 5 -7.72 -13.83 7.41
N ILE A 6 -7.12 -14.14 6.26
CA ILE A 6 -6.89 -13.16 5.19
C ILE A 6 -8.13 -13.13 4.31
N THR A 7 -8.82 -12.00 4.25
CA THR A 7 -9.96 -11.79 3.34
C THR A 7 -9.50 -11.06 2.09
N GLY A 8 -9.59 -11.74 0.95
CA GLY A 8 -9.05 -11.31 -0.35
C GLY A 8 -7.99 -12.27 -0.86
N ALA A 9 -8.35 -13.55 -0.97
CA ALA A 9 -7.53 -14.61 -1.54
C ALA A 9 -7.00 -14.22 -2.93
N ASN A 10 -5.81 -14.72 -3.28
CA ASN A 10 -5.13 -14.47 -4.56
C ASN A 10 -4.75 -13.00 -4.81
N SER A 11 -4.88 -12.10 -3.82
CA SER A 11 -4.38 -10.75 -3.92
C SER A 11 -2.86 -10.73 -3.68
N TYR A 12 -2.14 -9.81 -4.34
CA TYR A 12 -0.69 -9.66 -4.18
C TYR A 12 -0.27 -9.53 -2.71
N ILE A 13 -0.97 -8.69 -1.94
CA ILE A 13 -0.67 -8.47 -0.52
C ILE A 13 -1.03 -9.71 0.32
N GLY A 14 -2.18 -10.33 0.07
CA GLY A 14 -2.64 -11.50 0.81
C GLY A 14 -1.70 -12.70 0.63
N THR A 15 -1.36 -13.03 -0.62
CA THR A 15 -0.44 -14.14 -0.92
C THR A 15 0.99 -13.87 -0.42
N SER A 16 1.43 -12.59 -0.43
CA SER A 16 2.73 -12.23 0.15
C SER A 16 2.73 -12.44 1.67
N PHE A 17 1.65 -12.06 2.35
CA PHE A 17 1.55 -12.25 3.80
C PHE A 17 1.46 -13.73 4.17
N GLU A 18 0.62 -14.50 3.49
CA GLU A 18 0.52 -15.94 3.67
C GLU A 18 1.89 -16.62 3.53
N THR A 19 2.63 -16.27 2.47
CA THR A 19 3.99 -16.81 2.24
C THR A 19 4.97 -16.38 3.32
N TYR A 20 4.92 -15.12 3.72
CA TYR A 20 5.80 -14.57 4.75
C TYR A 20 5.57 -15.25 6.10
N MET A 21 4.34 -15.54 6.48
CA MET A 21 3.97 -16.13 7.75
C MET A 21 4.35 -17.61 7.90
N LYS A 22 4.67 -18.31 6.80
CA LYS A 22 5.15 -19.72 6.85
C LYS A 22 6.41 -19.90 7.71
N GLN A 23 7.19 -18.83 7.93
CA GLN A 23 8.36 -18.85 8.80
C GLN A 23 8.03 -19.09 10.27
N TRP A 24 6.78 -18.88 10.69
CA TRP A 24 6.30 -19.03 12.06
C TRP A 24 5.04 -19.89 12.11
N SER A 25 5.03 -21.02 11.39
CA SER A 25 3.91 -21.95 11.34
C SER A 25 3.61 -22.63 12.69
N ASP A 26 4.56 -22.59 13.61
CA ASP A 26 4.41 -23.01 15.02
C ASP A 26 3.62 -21.99 15.86
N LYS A 27 3.61 -20.71 15.48
CA LYS A 27 2.96 -19.61 16.22
C LYS A 27 1.66 -19.13 15.60
N TYR A 28 1.54 -19.23 14.27
CA TYR A 28 0.41 -18.69 13.52
C TYR A 28 -0.21 -19.73 12.59
N GLN A 29 -1.53 -19.79 12.60
CA GLN A 29 -2.31 -20.42 11.53
C GLN A 29 -2.88 -19.34 10.64
N VAL A 30 -2.69 -19.43 9.34
CA VAL A 30 -3.16 -18.45 8.36
C VAL A 30 -4.05 -19.14 7.34
N ASP A 31 -5.29 -18.70 7.28
CA ASP A 31 -6.27 -19.16 6.30
C ASP A 31 -6.62 -17.99 5.36
N THR A 32 -7.05 -18.32 4.13
CA THR A 32 -7.42 -17.31 3.13
C THR A 32 -8.85 -17.51 2.66
N LEU A 33 -9.58 -16.41 2.47
CA LEU A 33 -10.97 -16.41 2.03
C LEU A 33 -11.15 -15.55 0.80
N ASP A 34 -11.72 -16.12 -0.26
CA ASP A 34 -12.12 -15.33 -1.43
C ASP A 34 -13.36 -14.49 -1.09
N MET A 35 -13.32 -13.23 -1.50
CA MET A 35 -14.40 -12.28 -1.26
C MET A 35 -15.23 -11.99 -2.51
N ILE A 36 -15.02 -12.74 -3.60
CA ILE A 36 -15.81 -12.63 -4.83
C ILE A 36 -17.13 -13.39 -4.65
N GLY A 37 -18.22 -12.76 -5.05
CA GLY A 37 -19.58 -13.30 -4.86
C GLY A 37 -20.01 -13.30 -3.39
N ASP A 38 -20.92 -14.20 -3.03
CA ASP A 38 -21.59 -14.21 -1.71
C ASP A 38 -21.19 -15.39 -0.80
N ALA A 39 -20.33 -16.27 -1.28
CA ALA A 39 -19.92 -17.48 -0.53
C ALA A 39 -19.25 -17.13 0.82
N TRP A 40 -18.51 -16.01 0.88
CA TRP A 40 -17.85 -15.54 2.09
C TRP A 40 -18.85 -15.22 3.23
N GLU A 41 -20.11 -14.90 2.91
CA GLU A 41 -21.13 -14.61 3.92
C GLU A 41 -21.49 -15.84 4.77
N LYS A 42 -21.35 -17.04 4.20
CA LYS A 42 -21.60 -18.30 4.89
C LYS A 42 -20.37 -18.86 5.60
N TYR A 43 -19.18 -18.32 5.31
CA TYR A 43 -17.94 -18.79 5.93
C TYR A 43 -17.94 -18.46 7.43
N ASP A 44 -17.54 -19.37 8.27
CA ASP A 44 -17.48 -19.17 9.72
C ASP A 44 -16.22 -18.40 10.11
N PHE A 45 -16.39 -17.25 10.75
CA PHE A 45 -15.30 -16.42 11.27
C PHE A 45 -14.99 -16.72 12.75
N SER A 46 -15.71 -17.62 13.39
CA SER A 46 -15.46 -17.97 14.80
C SER A 46 -14.10 -18.65 14.95
N GLY A 47 -13.45 -18.39 16.08
CA GLY A 47 -12.14 -18.96 16.39
C GLY A 47 -10.94 -18.29 15.71
N TYR A 48 -11.13 -17.25 14.87
CA TYR A 48 -10.03 -16.40 14.42
C TYR A 48 -9.78 -15.29 15.43
N ASP A 49 -8.49 -15.01 15.67
CA ASP A 49 -8.06 -13.89 16.52
C ASP A 49 -8.04 -12.58 15.74
N THR A 50 -7.59 -12.63 14.48
CA THR A 50 -7.43 -11.46 13.60
C THR A 50 -8.00 -11.74 12.21
N VAL A 51 -8.69 -10.74 11.67
CA VAL A 51 -9.02 -10.66 10.23
C VAL A 51 -8.11 -9.63 9.58
N TYR A 52 -7.29 -10.04 8.61
CA TYR A 52 -6.51 -9.16 7.76
C TYR A 52 -7.23 -8.94 6.43
N HIS A 53 -7.88 -7.79 6.31
CA HIS A 53 -8.72 -7.46 5.15
C HIS A 53 -7.92 -6.73 4.07
N VAL A 54 -7.59 -7.47 3.02
CA VAL A 54 -6.85 -6.99 1.84
C VAL A 54 -7.70 -6.97 0.57
N ALA A 55 -8.94 -7.47 0.65
CA ALA A 55 -9.88 -7.38 -0.45
C ALA A 55 -10.13 -5.90 -0.81
N GLY A 56 -10.06 -5.60 -2.08
CA GLY A 56 -10.28 -4.26 -2.56
C GLY A 56 -9.88 -4.09 -4.01
N ILE A 57 -10.44 -3.06 -4.63
CA ILE A 57 -10.09 -2.65 -6.00
C ILE A 57 -9.14 -1.48 -5.88
N ALA A 58 -7.92 -1.65 -6.41
CA ALA A 58 -6.94 -0.57 -6.51
C ALA A 58 -7.22 0.29 -7.74
N HIS A 59 -6.80 1.56 -7.66
CA HIS A 59 -6.94 2.48 -8.79
C HIS A 59 -5.95 2.10 -9.91
N SER A 60 -6.49 1.66 -11.03
CA SER A 60 -5.71 1.30 -12.23
C SER A 60 -5.96 2.25 -13.41
N ASP A 61 -6.83 3.25 -13.26
CA ASP A 61 -7.33 4.04 -14.38
C ASP A 61 -6.62 5.37 -14.56
N ASN A 62 -6.31 5.65 -15.83
CA ASN A 62 -5.78 6.93 -16.28
C ASN A 62 -6.93 7.66 -17.03
N GLY A 63 -7.83 8.33 -16.29
CA GLY A 63 -8.90 9.10 -16.97
C GLY A 63 -10.20 9.23 -16.16
N LYS A 64 -11.27 9.63 -16.86
CA LYS A 64 -12.62 9.72 -16.28
C LYS A 64 -13.13 8.31 -15.97
N ILE A 65 -13.56 8.10 -14.75
CA ILE A 65 -14.15 6.84 -14.27
C ILE A 65 -15.63 6.84 -14.61
N SER A 66 -16.17 5.74 -15.17
CA SER A 66 -17.61 5.60 -15.39
C SER A 66 -18.39 5.55 -14.07
N ARG A 67 -19.70 5.84 -14.12
CA ARG A 67 -20.55 5.76 -12.91
C ARG A 67 -20.58 4.35 -12.33
N GLU A 68 -20.61 3.33 -13.17
CA GLU A 68 -20.61 1.92 -12.77
C GLU A 68 -19.33 1.57 -12.02
N LYS A 69 -18.19 2.03 -12.52
CA LYS A 69 -16.89 1.80 -11.90
C LYS A 69 -16.75 2.59 -10.58
N ALA A 70 -17.24 3.82 -10.53
CA ALA A 70 -17.30 4.57 -9.29
C ALA A 70 -18.17 3.84 -8.23
N LYS A 71 -19.34 3.32 -8.63
CA LYS A 71 -20.21 2.51 -7.77
C LYS A 71 -19.47 1.27 -7.26
N LEU A 72 -18.73 0.58 -8.13
CA LEU A 72 -17.97 -0.62 -7.76
C LEU A 72 -16.91 -0.34 -6.70
N TYR A 73 -16.21 0.83 -6.74
CA TYR A 73 -15.30 1.22 -5.66
C TYR A 73 -16.00 1.31 -4.30
N TYR A 74 -17.19 1.90 -4.23
CA TYR A 74 -17.91 1.98 -2.96
C TYR A 74 -18.48 0.63 -2.51
N GLU A 75 -18.96 -0.20 -3.44
CA GLU A 75 -19.44 -1.55 -3.07
C GLU A 75 -18.30 -2.39 -2.50
N VAL A 76 -17.15 -2.44 -3.16
CA VAL A 76 -16.04 -3.32 -2.77
C VAL A 76 -15.19 -2.69 -1.65
N ASN A 77 -14.71 -1.45 -1.82
CA ASN A 77 -13.77 -0.89 -0.84
C ASN A 77 -14.45 -0.36 0.42
N THR A 78 -15.75 -0.02 0.36
CA THR A 78 -16.47 0.52 1.51
C THR A 78 -17.44 -0.48 2.11
N LYS A 79 -18.47 -0.88 1.35
CA LYS A 79 -19.56 -1.69 1.90
C LYS A 79 -19.10 -3.09 2.25
N LEU A 80 -18.37 -3.77 1.37
CA LEU A 80 -17.82 -5.09 1.63
C LEU A 80 -16.90 -5.06 2.86
N THR A 81 -16.00 -4.08 2.94
CA THR A 81 -15.10 -3.91 4.10
C THR A 81 -15.87 -3.80 5.42
N ILE A 82 -16.89 -2.92 5.47
CA ILE A 82 -17.69 -2.71 6.68
C ILE A 82 -18.49 -3.97 7.03
N ARG A 83 -19.12 -4.63 6.04
CA ARG A 83 -19.85 -5.88 6.25
C ARG A 83 -18.95 -7.00 6.77
N THR A 84 -17.73 -7.11 6.22
CA THR A 84 -16.74 -8.08 6.68
C THR A 84 -16.33 -7.81 8.13
N ALA A 85 -16.08 -6.56 8.48
CA ALA A 85 -15.73 -6.18 9.85
C ALA A 85 -16.87 -6.43 10.84
N MET A 86 -18.13 -6.11 10.45
CA MET A 86 -19.30 -6.43 11.27
C MET A 86 -19.47 -7.92 11.52
N LYS A 87 -19.25 -8.74 10.47
CA LYS A 87 -19.28 -10.20 10.59
C LYS A 87 -18.16 -10.71 11.50
N ALA A 88 -16.93 -10.21 11.34
CA ALA A 88 -15.79 -10.54 12.19
C ALA A 88 -16.09 -10.21 13.67
N LYS A 89 -16.57 -9.00 13.96
CA LYS A 89 -16.94 -8.58 15.30
C LYS A 89 -18.03 -9.47 15.91
N LYS A 90 -19.08 -9.77 15.15
CA LYS A 90 -20.17 -10.66 15.60
C LYS A 90 -19.70 -12.08 15.90
N ALA A 91 -18.69 -12.55 15.19
CA ALA A 91 -18.07 -13.88 15.38
C ALA A 91 -17.06 -13.91 16.54
N GLY A 92 -16.81 -12.80 17.23
CA GLY A 92 -15.87 -12.73 18.35
C GLY A 92 -14.41 -12.53 17.98
N VAL A 93 -14.12 -12.18 16.71
CA VAL A 93 -12.77 -11.77 16.28
C VAL A 93 -12.34 -10.53 17.06
N LYS A 94 -11.11 -10.51 17.58
CA LYS A 94 -10.62 -9.44 18.44
C LYS A 94 -9.99 -8.28 17.68
N GLN A 95 -9.43 -8.53 16.49
CA GLN A 95 -8.70 -7.54 15.73
C GLN A 95 -9.07 -7.58 14.24
N PHE A 96 -9.25 -6.40 13.65
CA PHE A 96 -9.50 -6.23 12.21
C PHE A 96 -8.47 -5.27 11.64
N ILE A 97 -7.62 -5.76 10.71
CA ILE A 97 -6.58 -4.97 10.05
C ILE A 97 -7.04 -4.64 8.63
N PHE A 98 -7.16 -3.35 8.34
CA PHE A 98 -7.63 -2.86 7.05
C PHE A 98 -6.50 -2.23 6.24
N MET A 99 -6.36 -2.69 4.99
CA MET A 99 -5.47 -2.08 4.01
C MET A 99 -6.12 -0.86 3.37
N SER A 100 -5.85 0.33 3.94
CA SER A 100 -6.14 1.61 3.33
C SER A 100 -5.01 2.02 2.37
N SER A 101 -4.72 3.29 2.17
CA SER A 101 -3.69 3.77 1.25
C SER A 101 -3.36 5.24 1.50
N ALA A 102 -2.16 5.68 1.11
CA ALA A 102 -1.78 7.10 1.03
C ALA A 102 -2.70 7.94 0.14
N ILE A 103 -3.46 7.33 -0.76
CA ILE A 103 -4.40 8.01 -1.67
C ILE A 103 -5.50 8.79 -0.92
N VAL A 104 -5.77 8.47 0.34
CA VAL A 104 -6.70 9.22 1.19
C VAL A 104 -6.29 10.67 1.39
N TYR A 105 -5.02 10.98 1.17
CA TYR A 105 -4.48 12.34 1.20
C TYR A 105 -4.51 13.04 -0.17
N GLY A 106 -5.05 12.40 -1.21
CA GLY A 106 -5.11 12.92 -2.57
C GLY A 106 -3.83 12.72 -3.38
N ASP A 107 -3.73 13.43 -4.49
CA ASP A 107 -2.64 13.25 -5.46
C ASP A 107 -1.29 13.77 -4.95
N SER A 108 -0.21 13.30 -5.57
CA SER A 108 1.13 13.81 -5.37
C SER A 108 1.23 15.28 -5.79
N ALA A 109 2.06 16.05 -5.10
CA ALA A 109 2.40 17.41 -5.55
C ALA A 109 3.21 17.36 -6.86
N PRO A 110 3.03 18.33 -7.74
CA PRO A 110 3.75 18.39 -9.02
C PRO A 110 5.26 18.59 -8.83
N ILE A 111 6.02 18.39 -9.91
CA ILE A 111 7.47 18.64 -9.94
C ILE A 111 7.79 20.04 -9.39
N GLY A 112 8.73 20.06 -8.44
CA GLY A 112 9.20 21.30 -7.78
C GLY A 112 8.35 21.75 -6.59
N LYS A 113 7.22 21.09 -6.29
CA LYS A 113 6.47 21.31 -5.05
C LYS A 113 6.57 20.07 -4.17
N MET A 114 6.72 20.26 -2.86
CA MET A 114 6.76 19.16 -1.89
C MET A 114 5.39 18.95 -1.25
N LYS A 115 4.98 17.68 -1.09
CA LYS A 115 3.85 17.28 -0.26
C LYS A 115 4.37 16.32 0.81
N MET A 116 4.58 16.87 2.00
CA MET A 116 4.92 16.09 3.19
C MET A 116 3.65 15.87 4.01
N ILE A 117 3.31 14.62 4.24
CA ILE A 117 2.18 14.21 5.08
C ILE A 117 2.69 14.07 6.51
N THR A 118 2.01 14.69 7.45
CA THR A 118 2.21 14.59 8.89
C THR A 118 1.00 13.97 9.55
N ARG A 119 1.04 13.71 10.85
CA ARG A 119 -0.11 13.19 11.61
C ARG A 119 -1.31 14.15 11.56
N ASP A 120 -1.06 15.45 11.47
CA ASP A 120 -2.08 16.50 11.45
C ASP A 120 -2.60 16.80 10.05
N THR A 121 -2.02 16.18 9.01
CA THR A 121 -2.46 16.40 7.64
C THR A 121 -3.87 15.80 7.47
N PRO A 122 -4.89 16.62 7.09
CA PRO A 122 -6.24 16.13 6.92
C PRO A 122 -6.34 15.22 5.69
N VAL A 123 -7.20 14.20 5.78
CA VAL A 123 -7.54 13.38 4.61
C VAL A 123 -8.33 14.23 3.61
N SER A 124 -7.92 14.19 2.34
CA SER A 124 -8.51 14.95 1.23
C SER A 124 -8.39 14.14 -0.06
N PRO A 125 -9.23 13.09 -0.23
CA PRO A 125 -9.14 12.21 -1.40
C PRO A 125 -9.49 12.98 -2.68
N ALA A 126 -8.68 12.77 -3.73
CA ALA A 126 -8.86 13.43 -5.03
C ALA A 126 -9.79 12.65 -5.98
N ASN A 127 -10.16 11.42 -5.66
CA ASN A 127 -10.93 10.53 -6.54
C ASN A 127 -11.79 9.53 -5.76
N CYS A 128 -12.69 8.83 -6.47
CA CYS A 128 -13.60 7.83 -5.90
C CYS A 128 -12.87 6.70 -5.16
N TYR A 129 -11.69 6.30 -5.61
CA TYR A 129 -10.91 5.28 -4.94
C TYR A 129 -10.47 5.76 -3.54
N GLY A 130 -9.85 6.93 -3.45
CA GLY A 130 -9.45 7.52 -2.17
C GLY A 130 -10.67 7.77 -1.25
N ASP A 131 -11.75 8.31 -1.79
CA ASP A 131 -12.99 8.57 -1.03
C ASP A 131 -13.62 7.26 -0.52
N SER A 132 -13.62 6.19 -1.32
CA SER A 132 -14.12 4.88 -0.88
C SER A 132 -13.33 4.31 0.30
N LYS A 133 -11.99 4.52 0.31
CA LYS A 133 -11.14 4.13 1.44
C LYS A 133 -11.42 4.97 2.69
N VAL A 134 -11.57 6.29 2.56
CA VAL A 134 -11.94 7.17 3.68
C VAL A 134 -13.28 6.79 4.29
N LYS A 135 -14.27 6.46 3.46
CA LYS A 135 -15.58 5.99 3.94
C LYS A 135 -15.50 4.65 4.67
N ALA A 136 -14.66 3.74 4.19
CA ALA A 136 -14.39 2.48 4.89
C ALA A 136 -13.76 2.73 6.27
N GLU A 137 -12.71 3.55 6.35
CA GLU A 137 -12.07 3.93 7.61
C GLU A 137 -13.08 4.50 8.62
N LYS A 138 -13.91 5.45 8.18
CA LYS A 138 -14.97 6.03 9.02
C LYS A 138 -15.99 5.00 9.52
N GLY A 139 -16.33 4.02 8.67
CA GLY A 139 -17.21 2.93 9.05
C GLY A 139 -16.58 1.97 10.05
N LEU A 140 -15.30 1.67 9.88
CA LEU A 140 -14.54 0.79 10.78
C LEU A 140 -14.35 1.41 12.16
N HIS A 141 -14.03 2.71 12.26
CA HIS A 141 -13.91 3.41 13.54
C HIS A 141 -15.19 3.36 14.38
N LYS A 142 -16.37 3.29 13.74
CA LYS A 142 -17.65 3.15 14.46
C LYS A 142 -17.87 1.75 15.04
N LEU A 143 -17.11 0.76 14.57
CA LEU A 143 -17.19 -0.63 15.05
C LEU A 143 -16.19 -0.90 16.17
N GLU A 144 -15.18 -0.05 16.32
CA GLU A 144 -14.14 -0.19 17.33
C GLU A 144 -14.67 -0.03 18.74
N ASP A 145 -14.31 -0.93 19.65
CA ASP A 145 -14.57 -0.86 21.08
C ASP A 145 -13.56 -1.72 21.86
N SER A 146 -13.79 -1.91 23.14
CA SER A 146 -12.89 -2.69 24.03
C SER A 146 -12.75 -4.17 23.61
N SER A 147 -13.72 -4.72 22.85
CA SER A 147 -13.73 -6.10 22.39
C SER A 147 -13.25 -6.28 20.96
N PHE A 148 -13.20 -5.21 20.17
CA PHE A 148 -12.89 -5.24 18.75
C PHE A 148 -11.95 -4.09 18.36
N LYS A 149 -10.68 -4.40 18.21
CA LYS A 149 -9.62 -3.47 17.82
C LYS A 149 -9.58 -3.30 16.30
N VAL A 150 -9.43 -2.07 15.84
CA VAL A 150 -9.31 -1.76 14.41
C VAL A 150 -7.93 -1.16 14.11
N VAL A 151 -7.20 -1.79 13.19
CA VAL A 151 -5.96 -1.27 12.64
C VAL A 151 -6.20 -0.77 11.22
N ILE A 152 -5.89 0.49 10.97
CA ILE A 152 -5.94 1.09 9.64
C ILE A 152 -4.51 1.33 9.15
N LEU A 153 -4.13 0.66 8.06
CA LEU A 153 -2.83 0.85 7.43
C LEU A 153 -2.97 1.75 6.21
N ARG A 154 -2.24 2.86 6.21
CA ARG A 154 -2.17 3.80 5.07
C ARG A 154 -0.80 3.71 4.39
N PRO A 155 -0.45 2.60 3.72
CA PRO A 155 0.85 2.48 3.07
C PRO A 155 0.96 3.43 1.89
N PRO A 156 2.19 3.90 1.55
CA PRO A 156 2.49 4.55 0.29
C PRO A 156 2.54 3.50 -0.84
N MET A 157 3.20 3.80 -1.96
CA MET A 157 3.38 2.82 -3.04
C MET A 157 4.12 1.58 -2.52
N ILE A 158 3.43 0.44 -2.54
CA ILE A 158 3.99 -0.87 -2.20
C ILE A 158 4.69 -1.44 -3.44
N TYR A 159 5.88 -2.01 -3.27
CA TYR A 159 6.63 -2.68 -4.32
C TYR A 159 7.31 -3.96 -3.83
N GLY A 160 7.71 -4.79 -4.77
CA GLY A 160 8.35 -6.09 -4.55
C GLY A 160 8.11 -6.99 -5.75
N LYS A 161 8.64 -8.19 -5.74
CA LYS A 161 8.50 -9.17 -6.83
C LYS A 161 7.03 -9.46 -7.09
N GLY A 162 6.58 -9.29 -8.34
CA GLY A 162 5.17 -9.48 -8.72
C GLY A 162 4.21 -8.32 -8.37
N SER A 163 4.71 -7.19 -7.86
CA SER A 163 3.88 -6.02 -7.56
C SER A 163 3.22 -5.46 -8.83
N LYS A 164 2.04 -4.86 -8.62
CA LYS A 164 1.31 -4.12 -9.67
C LYS A 164 1.57 -2.61 -9.54
N GLY A 165 1.11 -1.84 -10.52
CA GLY A 165 1.20 -0.38 -10.49
C GLY A 165 2.43 0.19 -11.18
N ASN A 166 3.02 1.28 -10.64
CA ASN A 166 4.06 2.04 -11.33
C ASN A 166 5.46 1.40 -11.27
N TYR A 167 5.75 0.57 -10.29
CA TYR A 167 7.07 -0.03 -10.13
C TYR A 167 7.47 -0.90 -11.33
N PRO A 168 6.62 -1.83 -11.85
CA PRO A 168 6.95 -2.62 -13.04
C PRO A 168 7.26 -1.77 -14.29
N LEU A 169 6.61 -0.60 -14.42
CA LEU A 169 6.93 0.31 -15.52
C LEU A 169 8.34 0.90 -15.36
N MET A 170 8.72 1.31 -14.16
CA MET A 170 10.08 1.80 -13.87
C MET A 170 11.13 0.71 -14.10
N SER A 171 10.85 -0.53 -13.70
CA SER A 171 11.71 -1.68 -13.95
C SER A 171 11.92 -1.91 -15.47
N LYS A 172 10.84 -1.90 -16.25
CA LYS A 172 10.92 -2.02 -17.72
C LYS A 172 11.73 -0.88 -18.37
N LEU A 173 11.57 0.35 -17.89
CA LEU A 173 12.33 1.50 -18.39
C LEU A 173 13.82 1.36 -18.04
N ALA A 174 14.14 0.99 -16.81
CA ALA A 174 15.51 0.77 -16.34
C ALA A 174 16.26 -0.31 -17.15
N GLN A 175 15.52 -1.36 -17.56
CA GLN A 175 16.09 -2.43 -18.37
C GLN A 175 16.33 -2.04 -19.85
N LYS A 176 15.68 -0.99 -20.34
CA LYS A 176 15.72 -0.60 -21.76
C LYS A 176 16.52 0.67 -22.03
N MET A 177 16.54 1.61 -21.09
CA MET A 177 17.08 2.94 -21.30
C MET A 177 18.53 3.06 -20.80
N PRO A 178 19.49 3.46 -21.64
CA PRO A 178 20.86 3.72 -21.20
C PRO A 178 20.99 5.09 -20.49
N VAL A 179 20.01 5.99 -20.71
CA VAL A 179 19.96 7.32 -20.11
C VAL A 179 18.58 7.60 -19.54
N PHE A 180 18.51 8.34 -18.45
CA PHE A 180 17.22 8.70 -17.82
C PHE A 180 17.29 10.15 -17.29
N PRO A 181 16.19 10.93 -17.36
CA PRO A 181 16.21 12.29 -16.83
C PRO A 181 16.35 12.30 -15.31
N TYR A 182 17.23 13.16 -14.78
CA TYR A 182 17.30 13.41 -13.36
C TYR A 182 16.29 14.50 -12.96
N VAL A 183 15.33 14.13 -12.13
CA VAL A 183 14.34 15.05 -11.56
C VAL A 183 14.38 14.93 -10.05
N LYS A 184 14.62 16.06 -9.36
CA LYS A 184 14.58 16.08 -7.90
C LYS A 184 13.14 15.86 -7.43
N ASN A 185 12.88 14.75 -6.81
CA ASN A 185 11.62 14.45 -6.15
C ASN A 185 11.86 13.57 -4.89
N CYS A 186 10.84 13.50 -4.04
CA CYS A 186 10.88 12.73 -2.80
C CYS A 186 9.57 11.99 -2.62
N ARG A 187 9.66 10.67 -2.45
CA ARG A 187 8.51 9.79 -2.29
C ARG A 187 8.72 8.79 -1.17
N SER A 188 7.69 8.56 -0.40
CA SER A 188 7.63 7.37 0.44
C SER A 188 7.29 6.16 -0.42
N MET A 189 7.95 5.06 -0.14
CA MET A 189 7.67 3.74 -0.69
C MET A 189 7.73 2.70 0.43
N LEU A 190 7.15 1.54 0.19
CA LEU A 190 7.17 0.44 1.15
C LEU A 190 7.46 -0.89 0.44
N TYR A 191 8.55 -1.53 0.81
CA TYR A 191 8.87 -2.86 0.33
C TYR A 191 7.91 -3.90 0.91
N ILE A 192 7.49 -4.85 0.09
CA ILE A 192 6.45 -5.83 0.48
C ILE A 192 6.82 -6.61 1.74
N GLU A 193 8.06 -7.09 1.90
CA GLU A 193 8.43 -7.86 3.09
C GLU A 193 8.54 -6.98 4.35
N ASN A 194 8.90 -5.68 4.21
CA ASN A 194 8.81 -4.72 5.32
C ASN A 194 7.36 -4.50 5.76
N LEU A 195 6.42 -4.48 4.81
CA LEU A 195 4.99 -4.43 5.12
C LEU A 195 4.52 -5.72 5.81
N MET A 196 4.96 -6.89 5.34
CA MET A 196 4.56 -8.17 5.95
C MET A 196 5.02 -8.26 7.40
N GLU A 197 6.27 -7.85 7.69
CA GLU A 197 6.76 -7.78 9.06
C GLU A 197 5.95 -6.76 9.88
N PHE A 198 5.63 -5.60 9.30
CA PHE A 198 4.80 -4.62 10.00
C PHE A 198 3.43 -5.18 10.39
N VAL A 199 2.76 -5.88 9.46
CA VAL A 199 1.47 -6.53 9.75
C VAL A 199 1.60 -7.60 10.81
N ARG A 200 2.67 -8.42 10.76
CA ARG A 200 2.94 -9.42 11.80
C ARG A 200 3.05 -8.77 13.18
N LEU A 201 3.77 -7.66 13.29
CA LEU A 201 3.90 -6.91 14.55
C LEU A 201 2.57 -6.30 15.01
N MET A 202 1.72 -5.81 14.10
CA MET A 202 0.37 -5.35 14.46
C MET A 202 -0.48 -6.47 15.07
N ILE A 203 -0.33 -7.70 14.58
CA ILE A 203 -1.02 -8.89 15.09
C ILE A 203 -0.43 -9.35 16.40
N GLU A 204 0.90 -9.40 16.49
CA GLU A 204 1.60 -9.87 17.69
C GLU A 204 1.29 -8.98 18.89
N ASN A 205 1.33 -7.67 18.69
CA ASN A 205 1.14 -6.67 19.75
C ASN A 205 -0.33 -6.25 19.91
N GLU A 206 -1.25 -6.89 19.19
CA GLU A 206 -2.70 -6.61 19.25
C GLU A 206 -3.01 -5.11 19.14
N GLU A 207 -2.38 -4.45 18.18
CA GLU A 207 -2.47 -3.01 18.00
C GLU A 207 -3.88 -2.55 17.60
N SER A 208 -4.13 -1.26 17.80
CA SER A 208 -5.29 -0.54 17.27
C SER A 208 -4.89 0.87 16.85
N GLY A 209 -5.67 1.48 15.95
CA GLY A 209 -5.44 2.83 15.45
C GLY A 209 -4.94 2.90 14.02
N THR A 210 -4.45 4.09 13.61
CA THR A 210 -4.00 4.34 12.23
C THR A 210 -2.48 4.42 12.16
N PHE A 211 -1.91 3.73 11.16
CA PHE A 211 -0.46 3.62 10.97
C PHE A 211 -0.05 3.94 9.52
N TRP A 212 1.17 4.45 9.37
CA TRP A 212 1.75 4.91 8.10
C TRP A 212 3.10 4.20 7.84
N PRO A 213 3.12 2.88 7.60
CA PRO A 213 4.36 2.16 7.35
C PRO A 213 5.03 2.65 6.06
N GLN A 214 6.36 2.86 6.11
CA GLN A 214 7.20 3.20 4.96
C GLN A 214 8.61 2.67 5.16
N ASN A 215 9.38 2.60 4.07
CA ASN A 215 10.80 2.31 4.15
C ASN A 215 11.56 3.39 4.96
N LYS A 216 12.74 3.03 5.44
CA LYS A 216 13.61 3.94 6.18
C LYS A 216 14.06 5.13 5.32
N GLU A 217 14.31 4.88 4.03
CA GLU A 217 14.77 5.88 3.09
C GLU A 217 13.62 6.38 2.21
N TYR A 218 13.67 7.68 1.90
CA TYR A 218 12.87 8.22 0.81
C TYR A 218 13.46 7.78 -0.53
N SER A 219 12.61 7.62 -1.54
CA SER A 219 13.04 7.36 -2.90
C SER A 219 12.99 8.62 -3.76
N ASN A 220 13.96 8.76 -4.67
CA ASN A 220 13.92 9.63 -5.83
C ASN A 220 13.67 8.75 -7.06
N THR A 221 12.74 9.13 -7.92
CA THR A 221 12.35 8.28 -9.07
C THR A 221 13.53 8.01 -10.02
N SER A 222 14.37 9.02 -10.27
CA SER A 222 15.51 8.87 -11.18
C SER A 222 16.59 7.96 -10.58
N GLU A 223 16.86 8.12 -9.29
CA GLU A 223 17.80 7.27 -8.56
C GLU A 223 17.26 5.84 -8.41
N LEU A 224 15.95 5.68 -8.23
CA LEU A 224 15.30 4.36 -8.20
C LEU A 224 15.50 3.63 -9.53
N VAL A 225 15.25 4.29 -10.67
CA VAL A 225 15.46 3.71 -12.00
C VAL A 225 16.93 3.33 -12.20
N LYS A 226 17.87 4.15 -11.74
CA LYS A 226 19.31 3.82 -11.79
C LYS A 226 19.63 2.59 -10.94
N MET A 227 19.14 2.51 -9.69
CA MET A 227 19.35 1.35 -8.81
C MET A 227 18.77 0.06 -9.40
N ILE A 228 17.61 0.15 -10.04
CA ILE A 228 17.01 -0.99 -10.76
C ILE A 228 17.92 -1.42 -11.92
N GLY A 229 18.43 -0.47 -12.71
CA GLY A 229 19.40 -0.77 -13.79
C GLY A 229 20.65 -1.46 -13.25
N GLU A 230 21.20 -0.97 -12.15
CA GLU A 230 22.37 -1.57 -11.48
C GLU A 230 22.09 -3.02 -11.03
N ALA A 231 20.89 -3.33 -10.55
CA ALA A 231 20.50 -4.70 -10.20
C ALA A 231 20.51 -5.64 -11.42
N HIS A 232 20.27 -5.12 -12.62
CA HIS A 232 20.38 -5.85 -13.89
C HIS A 232 21.74 -5.70 -14.58
N GLY A 233 22.78 -5.24 -13.87
CA GLY A 233 24.14 -5.06 -14.42
C GLY A 233 24.28 -3.91 -15.42
N LYS A 234 23.32 -2.94 -15.43
CA LYS A 234 23.31 -1.79 -16.33
C LYS A 234 23.69 -0.51 -15.61
N ASN A 235 24.47 0.33 -16.25
CA ASN A 235 24.78 1.66 -15.77
C ASN A 235 23.93 2.71 -16.52
N ILE A 236 22.94 3.27 -15.84
CA ILE A 236 22.05 4.28 -16.43
C ILE A 236 22.61 5.67 -16.12
N LEU A 237 22.90 6.45 -17.18
CA LEU A 237 23.33 7.84 -17.04
C LEU A 237 22.15 8.74 -16.71
N LEU A 238 22.23 9.46 -15.57
CA LEU A 238 21.20 10.43 -15.18
C LEU A 238 21.52 11.81 -15.77
N LEU A 239 20.67 12.27 -16.71
CA LEU A 239 20.80 13.57 -17.35
C LEU A 239 20.16 14.66 -16.50
N ARG A 240 20.96 15.64 -16.05
CA ARG A 240 20.51 16.83 -15.34
C ARG A 240 20.00 17.89 -16.32
N GLY A 241 19.18 18.83 -15.84
CA GLY A 241 18.63 19.91 -16.66
C GLY A 241 17.29 19.58 -17.36
N CYS A 242 16.85 18.32 -17.34
CA CYS A 242 15.60 17.90 -18.00
C CYS A 242 14.31 18.28 -17.26
N ALA A 243 14.39 18.88 -16.08
CA ALA A 243 13.19 19.21 -15.28
C ALA A 243 12.29 20.26 -15.95
N LEU A 244 12.85 21.23 -16.69
CA LEU A 244 12.09 22.27 -17.37
C LEU A 244 11.31 21.73 -18.59
N PRO A 245 11.93 20.99 -19.54
CA PRO A 245 11.20 20.33 -20.61
C PRO A 245 10.08 19.41 -20.10
N LEU A 246 10.34 18.62 -19.04
CA LEU A 246 9.34 17.75 -18.45
C LEU A 246 8.15 18.50 -17.83
N LYS A 247 8.36 19.70 -17.28
CA LYS A 247 7.27 20.57 -16.82
C LYS A 247 6.37 21.03 -17.97
N ILE A 248 6.92 21.24 -19.17
CA ILE A 248 6.16 21.61 -20.36
C ILE A 248 5.34 20.40 -20.85
N VAL A 249 5.94 19.22 -20.95
CA VAL A 249 5.25 17.96 -21.35
C VAL A 249 4.14 17.56 -20.38
N ARG A 250 4.25 17.94 -19.11
CA ARG A 250 3.24 17.72 -18.07
C ARG A 250 1.86 18.25 -18.43
N ILE A 251 1.78 19.36 -19.18
CA ILE A 251 0.52 20.05 -19.51
C ILE A 251 -0.47 19.17 -20.27
N GLY A 252 -0.04 18.03 -20.85
CA GLY A 252 -0.89 17.16 -21.64
C GLY A 252 -1.23 15.78 -21.07
N THR A 253 -0.48 15.19 -20.13
CA THR A 253 -0.58 13.76 -19.84
C THR A 253 -0.78 13.35 -18.38
N GLY A 254 -0.46 14.17 -17.40
CA GLY A 254 -0.47 13.78 -15.96
C GLY A 254 0.48 12.61 -15.60
N LEU A 255 1.07 11.94 -16.60
CA LEU A 255 1.98 10.80 -16.40
C LEU A 255 3.29 11.23 -15.73
N VAL A 256 3.76 12.44 -16.06
CA VAL A 256 4.98 13.01 -15.48
C VAL A 256 4.81 13.26 -13.98
N ASP A 257 3.66 13.75 -13.53
CA ASP A 257 3.38 13.96 -12.11
C ASP A 257 3.19 12.62 -11.37
N LYS A 258 2.65 11.60 -12.02
CA LYS A 258 2.59 10.24 -11.45
C LYS A 258 3.98 9.64 -11.27
N ALA A 259 4.90 9.89 -12.19
CA ALA A 259 6.26 9.39 -12.14
C ALA A 259 7.16 10.21 -11.19
N PHE A 260 7.14 11.55 -11.31
CA PHE A 260 8.08 12.47 -10.65
C PHE A 260 7.43 13.38 -9.61
N GLY A 261 6.15 13.22 -9.32
CA GLY A 261 5.47 13.96 -8.26
C GLY A 261 6.03 13.64 -6.87
N ASN A 262 5.79 14.54 -5.94
CA ASN A 262 6.25 14.42 -4.55
C ASN A 262 5.08 14.06 -3.63
N LEU A 263 5.23 12.99 -2.88
CA LEU A 263 4.37 12.63 -1.78
C LEU A 263 5.17 11.76 -0.82
N ALA A 264 5.43 12.28 0.36
CA ALA A 264 6.18 11.56 1.38
C ALA A 264 5.51 11.71 2.74
N TYR A 265 5.63 10.69 3.57
CA TYR A 265 5.29 10.72 4.98
C TYR A 265 6.49 11.25 5.78
N GLU A 266 6.24 12.06 6.79
CA GLU A 266 7.26 12.41 7.76
C GLU A 266 7.77 11.13 8.45
N GLN A 267 9.10 10.92 8.49
CA GLN A 267 9.69 9.67 9.00
C GLN A 267 9.28 9.37 10.46
N LYS A 268 9.10 10.40 11.29
CA LYS A 268 8.75 10.20 12.70
C LYS A 268 7.38 9.52 12.88
N MET A 269 6.41 9.76 11.97
CA MET A 269 5.09 9.15 12.09
C MET A 269 5.05 7.67 11.73
N SER A 270 6.09 7.18 11.06
CA SER A 270 6.23 5.77 10.65
C SER A 270 7.17 4.97 11.57
N LYS A 271 7.66 5.60 12.64
CA LYS A 271 8.43 4.88 13.65
C LYS A 271 7.51 3.96 14.44
N TYR A 272 7.99 2.77 14.67
CA TYR A 272 7.38 1.78 15.54
C TYR A 272 8.45 1.31 16.53
N PHE A 273 8.09 0.82 17.70
CA PHE A 273 9.07 0.47 18.75
C PHE A 273 9.91 -0.75 18.35
N GLU A 274 9.36 -1.67 17.55
CA GLU A 274 10.11 -2.73 16.91
C GLU A 274 10.42 -2.36 15.44
N ASP A 275 11.64 -2.68 14.96
CA ASP A 275 12.02 -2.36 13.60
C ASP A 275 11.44 -3.37 12.61
N TYR A 276 10.43 -2.94 11.87
CA TYR A 276 9.81 -3.70 10.80
C TYR A 276 10.53 -3.56 9.45
N ARG A 277 11.48 -2.61 9.34
CA ARG A 277 12.19 -2.27 8.10
C ARG A 277 13.41 -3.15 7.97
N LYS A 278 13.18 -4.43 7.72
CA LYS A 278 14.21 -5.48 7.64
C LYS A 278 15.19 -5.26 6.48
N TYR A 279 14.74 -4.56 5.42
CA TYR A 279 15.52 -4.34 4.20
C TYR A 279 15.59 -2.85 3.89
N SER A 280 16.80 -2.38 3.58
CA SER A 280 17.06 -1.06 3.03
C SER A 280 16.46 -0.91 1.62
N LEU A 281 16.37 0.33 1.11
CA LEU A 281 15.87 0.57 -0.24
C LEU A 281 16.70 -0.19 -1.30
N ARG A 282 18.03 -0.17 -1.20
CA ARG A 282 18.91 -0.86 -2.18
C ARG A 282 18.78 -2.39 -2.12
N GLU A 283 18.73 -2.96 -0.94
CA GLU A 283 18.55 -4.41 -0.76
C GLU A 283 17.19 -4.88 -1.29
N SER A 284 16.14 -4.13 -0.96
CA SER A 284 14.78 -4.46 -1.38
C SER A 284 14.58 -4.36 -2.90
N ILE A 285 15.26 -3.41 -3.56
CA ILE A 285 15.26 -3.33 -5.02
C ILE A 285 15.95 -4.57 -5.61
N LYS A 286 17.14 -4.92 -5.11
CA LYS A 286 17.85 -6.11 -5.57
C LYS A 286 17.01 -7.38 -5.42
N ARG A 287 16.34 -7.57 -4.28
CA ARG A 287 15.43 -8.71 -4.02
C ARG A 287 14.18 -8.68 -4.91
N THR A 288 13.74 -7.50 -5.34
CA THR A 288 12.59 -7.36 -6.23
C THR A 288 12.91 -7.75 -7.66
N GLU A 289 14.13 -7.43 -8.13
CA GLU A 289 14.53 -7.59 -9.54
C GLU A 289 15.19 -8.96 -9.83
N LEU A 290 15.76 -9.60 -8.82
CA LEU A 290 16.42 -10.90 -8.90
C LEU A 290 15.61 -12.00 -8.24
#